data_36911c58ca7dd5e9cf904f2d9d9e6af3
#
_entry.id   36911c58ca7dd5e9cf904f2d9d9e6af3
#
_cell.length_a   1.000
_cell.length_b   1.000
_cell.length_c   1.000
_cell.angle_alpha   90.00
_cell.angle_beta   90.00
_cell.angle_gamma   90.00
#
_symmetry.space_group_name_H-M   'P 1'
#
loop_
_entity.id
_entity.type
_entity.pdbx_description
1 polymer ?
#
loop_
_entity_poly.entity_id
_entity_poly.type
_entity_poly.pdbx_seq_one_letter_code
_entity_poly.pdbx_strand_id
1 'polypeptide(L)'
;VPVLNKVDLPASDLEKTKTQIEEVIGIDTENAIPCSGKTGEGIEDILEQIIVSLPAPEGEKDADLKCLLVDSWYDTYLGVVILVRVIDGKISKNMKIKMMSTNQEYVVEKVGVFTPKATDINELNAGEIGFITTGIKVLSETKVGDTICDASKPSQKALPGFKPSKPVVFCGLFPVDSSEYQKLKDGLGKLQLNDASFSYEAESSSALGLGFRCGFLGLLHLEIITERLEREFDINLLTTTPGVVYKVHMNKGEIIELQNPSSLPEATLIKYIEEPWIKATIITPDEYLGAIIKVCQDKRGIQTNLSYSGNRAVLNYEIPLNEVVFDFNDRLKSMTSGYASFDYEIIDHREGNLVKLGILVNAEPVDALSMMVHKDFAQTVGREVCEKLKDLIPRHNFMIPVQAAIGGKIIARETIKGFKKDVLTKIHGGGARDRKRKLLDKQKKGKARGKQFGKVEIPQEAFIGVLKINKEK
;
A
#
# COMPACT_ATOMS: atom_id res chain seq x y z
N VAL A 1 -15.02 16.74 -22.17
CA VAL A 1 -15.15 16.04 -23.47
C VAL A 1 -15.42 14.57 -23.18
N PRO A 2 -16.63 14.04 -23.44
CA PRO A 2 -16.92 12.63 -23.29
C PRO A 2 -16.28 11.81 -24.42
N VAL A 3 -15.67 10.66 -24.09
CA VAL A 3 -14.97 9.81 -25.05
C VAL A 3 -15.38 8.36 -24.81
N LEU A 4 -15.76 7.65 -25.89
CA LEU A 4 -16.20 6.26 -25.86
C LEU A 4 -15.08 5.36 -26.38
N ASN A 5 -14.27 4.80 -25.49
CA ASN A 5 -13.11 3.99 -25.86
C ASN A 5 -13.47 2.52 -26.09
N LYS A 6 -12.56 1.79 -26.78
CA LYS A 6 -12.64 0.37 -27.11
C LYS A 6 -13.73 0.02 -28.14
N VAL A 7 -13.97 0.91 -29.11
CA VAL A 7 -14.94 0.64 -30.18
C VAL A 7 -14.54 -0.50 -31.11
N ASP A 8 -13.28 -0.90 -31.09
CA ASP A 8 -12.73 -2.06 -31.79
C ASP A 8 -13.21 -3.43 -31.26
N LEU A 9 -13.84 -3.45 -30.08
CA LEU A 9 -14.30 -4.69 -29.48
C LEU A 9 -15.71 -5.06 -29.97
N PRO A 10 -15.99 -6.33 -30.31
CA PRO A 10 -17.31 -6.78 -30.77
C PRO A 10 -18.45 -6.57 -29.73
N ALA A 11 -18.09 -6.49 -28.45
CA ALA A 11 -19.03 -6.25 -27.35
C ALA A 11 -19.26 -4.76 -27.03
N SER A 12 -18.70 -3.84 -27.84
CA SER A 12 -18.86 -2.41 -27.66
C SER A 12 -20.31 -2.00 -27.98
N ASP A 13 -20.95 -1.34 -27.02
CA ASP A 13 -22.32 -0.80 -27.15
C ASP A 13 -22.28 0.71 -26.86
N LEU A 14 -22.20 1.49 -27.92
CA LEU A 14 -22.04 2.96 -27.83
C LEU A 14 -23.29 3.60 -27.27
N GLU A 15 -24.48 3.19 -27.71
CA GLU A 15 -25.75 3.81 -27.26
C GLU A 15 -26.02 3.55 -25.79
N LYS A 16 -25.80 2.31 -25.34
CA LYS A 16 -25.89 1.99 -23.93
C LYS A 16 -24.91 2.79 -23.07
N THR A 17 -23.68 2.98 -23.57
CA THR A 17 -22.63 3.72 -22.85
C THR A 17 -22.97 5.22 -22.80
N LYS A 18 -23.50 5.83 -23.88
CA LYS A 18 -23.99 7.20 -23.90
C LYS A 18 -25.09 7.41 -22.86
N THR A 19 -26.11 6.56 -22.89
CA THR A 19 -27.20 6.61 -21.90
C THR A 19 -26.67 6.53 -20.48
N GLN A 20 -25.71 5.67 -20.20
CA GLN A 20 -25.09 5.58 -18.87
C GLN A 20 -24.34 6.85 -18.46
N ILE A 21 -23.64 7.50 -19.39
CA ILE A 21 -22.93 8.76 -19.11
C ILE A 21 -23.94 9.87 -18.79
N GLU A 22 -25.03 9.97 -19.53
CA GLU A 22 -26.08 10.97 -19.32
C GLU A 22 -26.84 10.74 -18.01
N GLU A 23 -27.30 9.50 -17.74
CA GLU A 23 -28.09 9.17 -16.56
C GLU A 23 -27.28 9.17 -15.26
N VAL A 24 -26.02 8.69 -15.29
CA VAL A 24 -25.22 8.48 -14.08
C VAL A 24 -24.31 9.67 -13.79
N ILE A 25 -23.70 10.25 -14.84
CA ILE A 25 -22.71 11.32 -14.69
C ILE A 25 -23.35 12.69 -14.94
N GLY A 26 -24.44 12.74 -15.73
CA GLY A 26 -25.14 13.97 -16.07
C GLY A 26 -24.38 14.81 -17.11
N ILE A 27 -23.57 14.20 -17.95
CA ILE A 27 -22.82 14.84 -19.03
C ILE A 27 -23.53 14.54 -20.34
N ASP A 28 -23.82 15.58 -21.13
CA ASP A 28 -24.35 15.45 -22.49
C ASP A 28 -23.38 14.66 -23.37
N THR A 29 -23.90 13.66 -24.08
CA THR A 29 -23.12 12.78 -24.96
C THR A 29 -23.36 13.03 -26.44
N GLU A 30 -24.06 14.09 -26.84
CA GLU A 30 -24.30 14.41 -28.25
C GLU A 30 -22.99 14.48 -29.03
N ASN A 31 -21.96 15.08 -28.44
CA ASN A 31 -20.62 15.22 -29.02
C ASN A 31 -19.61 14.19 -28.46
N ALA A 32 -20.08 13.03 -27.96
CA ALA A 32 -19.18 12.00 -27.48
C ALA A 32 -18.43 11.33 -28.64
N ILE A 33 -17.11 11.27 -28.51
CA ILE A 33 -16.23 10.80 -29.58
C ILE A 33 -15.95 9.31 -29.39
N PRO A 34 -16.35 8.44 -30.36
CA PRO A 34 -15.94 7.05 -30.35
C PRO A 34 -14.46 6.93 -30.72
N CYS A 35 -13.71 6.11 -29.98
CA CYS A 35 -12.30 5.90 -30.22
C CYS A 35 -11.81 4.51 -29.85
N SER A 36 -10.62 4.18 -30.32
CA SER A 36 -9.87 3.00 -29.86
C SER A 36 -8.41 3.37 -29.61
N GLY A 37 -8.01 3.35 -28.36
CA GLY A 37 -6.60 3.52 -27.99
C GLY A 37 -5.69 2.41 -28.53
N LYS A 38 -6.26 1.27 -28.96
CA LYS A 38 -5.52 0.16 -29.56
C LYS A 38 -5.25 0.37 -31.06
N THR A 39 -6.25 0.82 -31.80
CA THR A 39 -6.15 0.99 -33.27
C THR A 39 -5.75 2.40 -33.68
N GLY A 40 -5.92 3.39 -32.81
CA GLY A 40 -5.70 4.80 -33.09
C GLY A 40 -6.92 5.50 -33.69
N GLU A 41 -8.04 4.80 -33.89
CA GLU A 41 -9.29 5.35 -34.41
C GLU A 41 -9.85 6.45 -33.48
N GLY A 42 -10.26 7.58 -34.03
CA GLY A 42 -10.87 8.71 -33.32
C GLY A 42 -9.90 9.55 -32.46
N ILE A 43 -8.60 9.27 -32.45
CA ILE A 43 -7.63 10.01 -31.61
C ILE A 43 -7.46 11.46 -32.09
N GLU A 44 -7.39 11.68 -33.41
CA GLU A 44 -7.29 13.04 -33.97
C GLU A 44 -8.52 13.88 -33.62
N ASP A 45 -9.73 13.30 -33.71
CA ASP A 45 -10.97 13.96 -33.34
C ASP A 45 -11.00 14.36 -31.87
N ILE A 46 -10.46 13.52 -30.97
CA ILE A 46 -10.34 13.86 -29.55
C ILE A 46 -9.42 15.05 -29.35
N LEU A 47 -8.26 15.08 -30.01
CA LEU A 47 -7.31 16.19 -29.90
C LEU A 47 -7.91 17.50 -30.42
N GLU A 48 -8.60 17.49 -31.57
CA GLU A 48 -9.29 18.63 -32.09
C GLU A 48 -10.41 19.10 -31.16
N GLN A 49 -11.20 18.17 -30.60
CA GLN A 49 -12.28 18.51 -29.67
C GLN A 49 -11.75 19.14 -28.38
N ILE A 50 -10.60 18.70 -27.89
CA ILE A 50 -9.93 19.31 -26.75
C ILE A 50 -9.59 20.77 -27.05
N ILE A 51 -9.02 21.07 -28.23
CA ILE A 51 -8.64 22.41 -28.63
C ILE A 51 -9.88 23.33 -28.77
N VAL A 52 -10.96 22.78 -29.32
CA VAL A 52 -12.19 23.56 -29.56
C VAL A 52 -12.98 23.78 -28.27
N SER A 53 -13.08 22.79 -27.40
CA SER A 53 -13.99 22.80 -26.23
C SER A 53 -13.38 23.35 -24.96
N LEU A 54 -12.05 23.25 -24.79
CA LEU A 54 -11.43 23.68 -23.54
C LEU A 54 -11.01 25.16 -23.64
N PRO A 55 -11.35 25.99 -22.63
CA PRO A 55 -10.87 27.36 -22.58
C PRO A 55 -9.35 27.41 -22.44
N ALA A 56 -8.73 28.44 -22.98
CA ALA A 56 -7.33 28.72 -22.75
C ALA A 56 -7.05 28.94 -21.25
N PRO A 57 -5.85 28.59 -20.75
CA PRO A 57 -5.48 28.88 -19.38
C PRO A 57 -5.60 30.36 -19.04
N GLU A 58 -6.20 30.66 -17.89
CA GLU A 58 -6.27 32.01 -17.37
C GLU A 58 -4.96 32.44 -16.73
N GLY A 59 -4.63 33.72 -16.73
CA GLY A 59 -3.46 34.28 -16.05
C GLY A 59 -2.96 35.57 -16.72
N GLU A 60 -2.33 36.43 -15.92
CA GLU A 60 -1.79 37.71 -16.37
C GLU A 60 -0.25 37.62 -16.49
N LYS A 61 0.24 37.82 -17.73
CA LYS A 61 1.69 37.72 -18.01
C LYS A 61 2.53 38.81 -17.33
N ASP A 62 1.99 40.01 -17.16
CA ASP A 62 2.71 41.15 -16.58
C ASP A 62 2.45 41.32 -15.07
N ALA A 63 1.73 40.40 -14.45
CA ALA A 63 1.53 40.36 -13.00
C ALA A 63 2.77 39.84 -12.25
N ASP A 64 2.75 39.98 -10.92
CA ASP A 64 3.78 39.36 -10.06
C ASP A 64 3.74 37.83 -10.15
N LEU A 65 4.90 37.19 -10.18
CA LEU A 65 5.03 35.76 -10.34
C LEU A 65 4.28 35.00 -9.24
N LYS A 66 3.35 34.15 -9.66
CA LYS A 66 2.74 33.09 -8.85
C LYS A 66 2.81 31.80 -9.63
N CYS A 67 3.52 30.85 -9.10
CA CYS A 67 3.77 29.58 -9.74
C CYS A 67 3.47 28.46 -8.76
N LEU A 68 2.74 27.44 -9.21
CA LEU A 68 2.43 26.25 -8.43
C LEU A 68 3.47 25.18 -8.68
N LEU A 69 4.07 24.66 -7.62
CA LEU A 69 4.92 23.46 -7.68
C LEU A 69 4.02 22.25 -7.81
N VAL A 70 4.01 21.63 -8.99
CA VAL A 70 3.12 20.51 -9.31
C VAL A 70 3.76 19.18 -8.90
N ASP A 71 5.06 19.02 -9.18
CA ASP A 71 5.83 17.82 -8.88
C ASP A 71 7.31 18.13 -8.75
N SER A 72 8.08 17.23 -8.16
CA SER A 72 9.54 17.34 -8.11
C SER A 72 10.18 15.95 -8.05
N TRP A 73 11.32 15.79 -8.72
CA TRP A 73 12.08 14.55 -8.72
C TRP A 73 13.60 14.82 -8.76
N TYR A 74 14.37 13.83 -8.40
CA TYR A 74 15.80 13.90 -8.49
C TYR A 74 16.28 13.28 -9.81
N ASP A 75 17.03 14.07 -10.58
CA ASP A 75 17.74 13.63 -11.77
C ASP A 75 19.23 13.59 -11.48
N THR A 76 19.93 12.53 -11.91
CA THR A 76 21.36 12.34 -11.62
C THR A 76 22.27 13.40 -12.27
N TYR A 77 21.80 14.05 -13.33
CA TYR A 77 22.57 15.07 -14.06
C TYR A 77 22.12 16.49 -13.75
N LEU A 78 20.83 16.69 -13.50
CA LEU A 78 20.22 18.02 -13.30
C LEU A 78 20.02 18.37 -11.82
N GLY A 79 20.19 17.40 -10.91
CA GLY A 79 19.82 17.57 -9.50
C GLY A 79 18.30 17.51 -9.31
N VAL A 80 17.76 18.32 -8.41
CA VAL A 80 16.30 18.40 -8.22
C VAL A 80 15.68 19.20 -9.37
N VAL A 81 14.81 18.52 -10.12
CA VAL A 81 13.96 19.09 -11.18
C VAL A 81 12.58 19.35 -10.60
N ILE A 82 12.06 20.55 -10.80
CA ILE A 82 10.78 20.99 -10.28
C ILE A 82 9.85 21.23 -11.44
N LEU A 83 8.73 20.50 -11.49
CA LEU A 83 7.64 20.74 -12.43
C LEU A 83 6.75 21.86 -11.90
N VAL A 84 6.55 22.86 -12.70
CA VAL A 84 5.85 24.07 -12.31
C VAL A 84 4.72 24.43 -13.29
N ARG A 85 3.63 24.97 -12.73
CA ARG A 85 2.58 25.65 -13.50
C ARG A 85 2.61 27.14 -13.16
N VAL A 86 2.89 27.98 -14.14
CA VAL A 86 2.83 29.43 -13.97
C VAL A 86 1.37 29.85 -14.00
N ILE A 87 0.88 30.44 -12.92
CA ILE A 87 -0.49 30.96 -12.81
C ILE A 87 -0.52 32.42 -13.29
N ASP A 88 0.34 33.27 -12.69
CA ASP A 88 0.49 34.67 -13.05
C ASP A 88 1.97 35.00 -13.23
N GLY A 89 2.27 36.00 -14.01
CA GLY A 89 3.63 36.48 -14.27
C GLY A 89 4.42 35.54 -15.18
N LYS A 90 5.72 35.52 -15.01
CA LYS A 90 6.64 34.69 -15.77
C LYS A 90 7.83 34.24 -14.92
N ILE A 91 8.39 33.09 -15.25
CA ILE A 91 9.63 32.59 -14.67
C ILE A 91 10.70 32.46 -15.74
N SER A 92 11.92 32.95 -15.48
CA SER A 92 13.00 32.97 -16.44
C SER A 92 14.31 32.51 -15.81
N LYS A 93 15.27 32.14 -16.65
CA LYS A 93 16.63 31.79 -16.24
C LYS A 93 17.28 32.95 -15.48
N ASN A 94 18.07 32.61 -14.45
CA ASN A 94 18.77 33.52 -13.53
C ASN A 94 17.85 34.36 -12.61
N MET A 95 16.54 34.14 -12.65
CA MET A 95 15.59 34.78 -11.74
C MET A 95 15.76 34.25 -10.32
N LYS A 96 15.71 35.11 -9.31
CA LYS A 96 15.63 34.70 -7.90
C LYS A 96 14.18 34.40 -7.54
N ILE A 97 13.94 33.18 -7.13
CA ILE A 97 12.63 32.73 -6.69
C ILE A 97 12.65 32.41 -5.20
N LYS A 98 11.46 32.44 -4.60
CA LYS A 98 11.24 32.10 -3.20
C LYS A 98 10.16 31.04 -3.09
N MET A 99 10.44 29.97 -2.33
CA MET A 99 9.47 28.97 -1.92
C MET A 99 8.68 29.50 -0.71
N MET A 100 7.37 29.59 -0.80
CA MET A 100 6.58 30.22 0.26
C MET A 100 6.48 29.35 1.51
N SER A 101 6.48 28.01 1.40
CA SER A 101 6.37 27.12 2.55
C SER A 101 7.61 27.07 3.42
N THR A 102 8.81 27.17 2.81
CA THR A 102 10.12 27.10 3.51
C THR A 102 10.76 28.44 3.71
N ASN A 103 10.28 29.51 3.02
CA ASN A 103 10.89 30.83 2.93
C ASN A 103 12.33 30.83 2.35
N GLN A 104 12.75 29.76 1.70
CA GLN A 104 14.07 29.65 1.08
C GLN A 104 14.07 30.30 -0.30
N GLU A 105 15.23 30.92 -0.64
CA GLU A 105 15.45 31.57 -1.91
C GLU A 105 16.45 30.78 -2.76
N TYR A 106 16.14 30.68 -4.06
CA TYR A 106 16.97 29.95 -5.02
C TYR A 106 17.07 30.74 -6.31
N VAL A 107 18.12 30.45 -7.08
CA VAL A 107 18.32 31.02 -8.42
C VAL A 107 17.93 29.96 -9.44
N VAL A 108 17.09 30.33 -10.40
CA VAL A 108 16.69 29.46 -11.51
C VAL A 108 17.88 29.26 -12.45
N GLU A 109 18.41 28.04 -12.53
CA GLU A 109 19.54 27.71 -13.40
C GLU A 109 19.08 27.39 -14.82
N LYS A 110 17.98 26.62 -14.94
CA LYS A 110 17.37 26.25 -16.21
C LYS A 110 15.86 26.37 -16.14
N VAL A 111 15.28 26.66 -17.30
CA VAL A 111 13.84 26.63 -17.55
C VAL A 111 13.62 25.76 -18.79
N GLY A 112 12.62 24.91 -18.79
CA GLY A 112 12.36 24.05 -19.94
C GLY A 112 10.94 23.48 -19.96
N VAL A 113 10.65 22.79 -21.05
CA VAL A 113 9.38 22.08 -21.30
C VAL A 113 9.65 20.67 -21.78
N PHE A 114 8.67 19.79 -21.70
CA PHE A 114 8.74 18.41 -22.24
C PHE A 114 7.98 18.33 -23.57
N THR A 115 8.71 18.05 -24.70
CA THR A 115 8.16 17.98 -26.06
C THR A 115 8.62 16.76 -26.88
N PRO A 116 8.40 15.52 -26.54
CA PRO A 116 8.28 14.88 -25.22
C PRO A 116 9.58 14.86 -24.42
N LYS A 117 10.72 15.13 -25.05
CA LYS A 117 12.02 15.23 -24.37
C LYS A 117 12.16 16.62 -23.72
N ALA A 118 12.90 16.66 -22.62
CA ALA A 118 13.27 17.90 -21.98
C ALA A 118 13.94 18.85 -22.97
N THR A 119 13.38 20.04 -23.16
CA THR A 119 13.88 21.07 -24.07
C THR A 119 14.00 22.37 -23.28
N ASP A 120 15.21 22.94 -23.27
CA ASP A 120 15.49 24.19 -22.58
C ASP A 120 14.82 25.37 -23.34
N ILE A 121 14.19 26.26 -22.59
CA ILE A 121 13.59 27.51 -23.09
C ILE A 121 14.05 28.69 -22.24
N ASN A 122 13.78 29.90 -22.67
CA ASN A 122 14.23 31.08 -21.94
C ASN A 122 13.31 31.48 -20.79
N GLU A 123 12.01 31.32 -20.94
CA GLU A 123 11.00 31.69 -19.96
C GLU A 123 9.73 30.85 -20.10
N LEU A 124 8.98 30.68 -19.00
CA LEU A 124 7.62 30.20 -18.96
C LEU A 124 6.70 31.36 -18.57
N ASN A 125 5.59 31.50 -19.29
CA ASN A 125 4.60 32.55 -19.08
C ASN A 125 3.37 32.02 -18.34
N ALA A 126 2.51 32.92 -17.90
CA ALA A 126 1.22 32.59 -17.30
C ALA A 126 0.44 31.58 -18.17
N GLY A 127 -0.10 30.55 -17.56
CA GLY A 127 -0.82 29.45 -18.20
C GLY A 127 0.08 28.27 -18.66
N GLU A 128 1.40 28.44 -18.71
CA GLU A 128 2.31 27.42 -19.19
C GLU A 128 2.75 26.47 -18.07
N ILE A 129 3.05 25.22 -18.45
CA ILE A 129 3.63 24.19 -17.59
C ILE A 129 5.02 23.85 -18.14
N GLY A 130 6.00 23.76 -17.25
CA GLY A 130 7.35 23.38 -17.60
C GLY A 130 8.14 22.97 -16.37
N PHE A 131 9.43 22.80 -16.54
CA PHE A 131 10.32 22.46 -15.43
C PHE A 131 11.38 23.55 -15.21
N ILE A 132 11.81 23.64 -13.97
CA ILE A 132 12.96 24.46 -13.57
C ILE A 132 13.97 23.65 -12.80
N THR A 133 15.24 24.04 -12.85
CA THR A 133 16.28 23.56 -11.95
C THR A 133 16.86 24.74 -11.17
N THR A 134 17.22 24.53 -9.92
CA THR A 134 17.57 25.60 -8.99
C THR A 134 18.76 25.28 -8.10
N GLY A 135 19.52 24.22 -8.43
CA GLY A 135 20.66 23.79 -7.62
C GLY A 135 20.29 23.21 -6.24
N ILE A 136 19.00 22.96 -5.98
CA ILE A 136 18.55 22.28 -4.77
C ILE A 136 19.11 20.85 -4.76
N LYS A 137 19.71 20.46 -3.64
CA LYS A 137 20.34 19.13 -3.48
C LYS A 137 19.44 18.14 -2.72
N VAL A 138 18.47 18.63 -1.98
CA VAL A 138 17.64 17.83 -1.08
C VAL A 138 16.17 18.03 -1.42
N LEU A 139 15.50 16.97 -1.82
CA LEU A 139 14.09 17.02 -2.27
C LEU A 139 13.11 17.48 -1.18
N SER A 140 13.45 17.26 0.10
CA SER A 140 12.63 17.72 1.22
C SER A 140 12.47 19.25 1.31
N GLU A 141 13.29 20.00 0.57
CA GLU A 141 13.15 21.46 0.45
C GLU A 141 12.09 21.88 -0.57
N THR A 142 11.60 20.93 -1.39
CA THR A 142 10.54 21.15 -2.37
C THR A 142 9.28 20.40 -1.92
N LYS A 143 8.23 21.14 -1.56
CA LYS A 143 6.94 20.53 -1.20
C LYS A 143 5.98 20.64 -2.36
N VAL A 144 5.46 19.51 -2.83
CA VAL A 144 4.42 19.47 -3.85
C VAL A 144 3.21 20.28 -3.35
N GLY A 145 2.69 21.15 -4.22
CA GLY A 145 1.63 22.10 -3.88
C GLY A 145 2.12 23.43 -3.28
N ASP A 146 3.45 23.63 -3.14
CA ASP A 146 3.99 24.92 -2.69
C ASP A 146 3.81 26.01 -3.76
N THR A 147 3.81 27.26 -3.30
CA THR A 147 3.79 28.44 -4.17
C THR A 147 5.19 29.00 -4.31
N ILE A 148 5.58 29.20 -5.56
CA ILE A 148 6.84 29.85 -5.94
C ILE A 148 6.52 31.26 -6.38
N CYS A 149 7.24 32.24 -5.84
CA CYS A 149 7.12 33.66 -6.20
C CYS A 149 8.49 34.28 -6.47
N ASP A 150 8.50 35.50 -7.01
CA ASP A 150 9.70 36.30 -7.16
C ASP A 150 10.23 36.70 -5.76
N ALA A 151 11.51 36.45 -5.50
CA ALA A 151 12.14 36.80 -4.22
C ALA A 151 12.16 38.33 -3.98
N SER A 152 12.21 39.14 -5.04
CA SER A 152 12.22 40.60 -4.95
C SER A 152 10.83 41.19 -4.73
N LYS A 153 9.76 40.46 -5.13
CA LYS A 153 8.37 40.84 -4.98
C LYS A 153 7.54 39.64 -4.48
N PRO A 154 7.73 39.22 -3.23
CA PRO A 154 7.05 38.04 -2.72
C PRO A 154 5.56 38.23 -2.67
N SER A 155 4.82 37.23 -3.19
CA SER A 155 3.36 37.19 -3.11
C SER A 155 2.90 37.16 -1.66
N GLN A 156 1.84 37.90 -1.33
CA GLN A 156 1.27 37.90 0.01
C GLN A 156 0.36 36.69 0.28
N LYS A 157 -0.12 36.03 -0.75
CA LYS A 157 -1.06 34.90 -0.63
C LYS A 157 -0.58 33.68 -1.41
N ALA A 158 -0.43 32.58 -0.70
CA ALA A 158 -0.14 31.29 -1.33
C ALA A 158 -1.32 30.81 -2.17
N LEU A 159 -1.01 30.09 -3.24
CA LEU A 159 -2.00 29.36 -4.02
C LEU A 159 -2.61 28.23 -3.16
N PRO A 160 -3.87 27.83 -3.44
CA PRO A 160 -4.38 26.61 -2.84
C PRO A 160 -3.51 25.43 -3.30
N GLY A 161 -2.74 24.90 -2.37
CA GLY A 161 -1.85 23.77 -2.62
C GLY A 161 -2.58 22.44 -2.56
N PHE A 162 -1.83 21.36 -2.76
CA PHE A 162 -2.34 20.00 -2.57
C PHE A 162 -2.34 19.63 -1.10
N LYS A 163 -3.35 18.85 -0.67
CA LYS A 163 -3.35 18.25 0.66
C LYS A 163 -2.20 17.25 0.73
N PRO A 164 -1.33 17.31 1.76
CA PRO A 164 -0.26 16.33 1.89
C PRO A 164 -0.85 14.93 2.07
N SER A 165 -0.42 14.01 1.24
CA SER A 165 -0.77 12.61 1.38
C SER A 165 -0.06 12.02 2.59
N LYS A 166 -0.82 11.35 3.47
CA LYS A 166 -0.27 10.67 4.65
C LYS A 166 -0.30 9.16 4.42
N PRO A 167 0.77 8.45 4.78
CA PRO A 167 0.75 7.00 4.76
C PRO A 167 -0.37 6.45 5.63
N VAL A 168 -1.06 5.42 5.13
CA VAL A 168 -2.18 4.77 5.83
C VAL A 168 -1.95 3.27 6.05
N VAL A 169 -1.04 2.67 5.27
CA VAL A 169 -0.64 1.27 5.35
C VAL A 169 0.83 1.18 5.75
N PHE A 170 1.14 0.38 6.75
CA PHE A 170 2.49 0.22 7.27
C PHE A 170 2.90 -1.24 7.26
N CYS A 171 4.11 -1.53 6.77
CA CYS A 171 4.71 -2.86 6.90
C CYS A 171 6.23 -2.75 7.07
N GLY A 172 6.85 -3.82 7.55
CA GLY A 172 8.30 -3.96 7.57
C GLY A 172 8.81 -4.50 6.24
N LEU A 173 9.87 -3.91 5.71
CA LEU A 173 10.64 -4.42 4.58
C LEU A 173 12.00 -4.89 5.08
N PHE A 174 12.31 -6.16 4.83
CA PHE A 174 13.55 -6.79 5.28
C PHE A 174 14.25 -7.42 4.07
N PRO A 175 15.58 -7.27 3.94
CA PRO A 175 16.29 -7.99 2.89
C PRO A 175 16.36 -9.47 3.24
N VAL A 176 16.26 -10.35 2.23
CA VAL A 176 16.42 -11.81 2.41
C VAL A 176 17.82 -12.13 2.92
N ASP A 177 18.83 -11.48 2.35
CA ASP A 177 20.21 -11.53 2.84
C ASP A 177 20.49 -10.32 3.72
N SER A 178 20.81 -10.55 4.99
CA SER A 178 21.12 -9.49 5.96
C SER A 178 22.31 -8.59 5.55
N SER A 179 23.20 -9.08 4.68
CA SER A 179 24.31 -8.28 4.12
C SER A 179 23.82 -7.16 3.20
N GLU A 180 22.61 -7.25 2.65
CA GLU A 180 22.00 -6.26 1.76
C GLU A 180 21.29 -5.10 2.50
N TYR A 181 21.34 -5.05 3.84
CA TYR A 181 20.70 -3.99 4.62
C TYR A 181 21.11 -2.57 4.16
N GLN A 182 22.40 -2.34 3.91
CA GLN A 182 22.85 -1.03 3.43
C GLN A 182 22.34 -0.73 2.02
N LYS A 183 22.31 -1.72 1.14
CA LYS A 183 21.78 -1.61 -0.22
C LYS A 183 20.29 -1.25 -0.19
N LEU A 184 19.51 -1.89 0.72
CA LEU A 184 18.11 -1.57 0.95
C LEU A 184 17.92 -0.13 1.44
N LYS A 185 18.74 0.31 2.41
CA LYS A 185 18.69 1.69 2.91
C LYS A 185 18.91 2.71 1.79
N ASP A 186 19.92 2.47 0.96
CA ASP A 186 20.28 3.37 -0.14
C ASP A 186 19.17 3.37 -1.23
N GLY A 187 18.57 2.19 -1.51
CA GLY A 187 17.43 2.05 -2.42
C GLY A 187 16.21 2.82 -1.94
N LEU A 188 15.81 2.62 -0.67
CA LEU A 188 14.72 3.36 -0.05
C LEU A 188 14.95 4.87 -0.08
N GLY A 189 16.17 5.32 0.25
CA GLY A 189 16.53 6.73 0.19
C GLY A 189 16.38 7.32 -1.22
N LYS A 190 16.84 6.60 -2.25
CA LYS A 190 16.70 7.03 -3.66
C LYS A 190 15.25 7.04 -4.11
N LEU A 191 14.43 6.06 -3.71
CA LEU A 191 13.01 6.06 -4.05
C LEU A 191 12.27 7.20 -3.36
N GLN A 192 12.59 7.51 -2.11
CA GLN A 192 11.98 8.62 -1.37
C GLN A 192 12.31 9.98 -1.99
N LEU A 193 13.44 10.12 -2.67
CA LEU A 193 13.76 11.33 -3.44
C LEU A 193 12.73 11.59 -4.56
N ASN A 194 12.15 10.53 -5.11
CA ASN A 194 11.17 10.63 -6.21
C ASN A 194 9.73 10.41 -5.75
N ASP A 195 9.53 10.03 -4.50
CA ASP A 195 8.21 9.79 -3.92
C ASP A 195 8.18 10.25 -2.46
N ALA A 196 7.76 11.50 -2.26
CA ALA A 196 7.65 12.10 -0.94
C ALA A 196 6.46 11.55 -0.11
N SER A 197 5.61 10.72 -0.71
CA SER A 197 4.41 10.18 -0.06
C SER A 197 4.68 8.93 0.76
N PHE A 198 5.87 8.31 0.61
CA PHE A 198 6.25 7.18 1.43
C PHE A 198 7.28 7.56 2.50
N SER A 199 7.19 6.90 3.66
CA SER A 199 8.10 7.11 4.78
C SER A 199 8.77 5.79 5.18
N TYR A 200 9.99 5.86 5.73
CA TYR A 200 10.66 4.69 6.29
C TYR A 200 11.50 5.04 7.52
N GLU A 201 11.58 4.11 8.44
CA GLU A 201 12.40 4.19 9.67
C GLU A 201 13.06 2.83 9.89
N ALA A 202 14.21 2.83 10.55
CA ALA A 202 14.91 1.58 10.86
C ALA A 202 14.08 0.71 11.81
N GLU A 203 13.96 -0.57 11.49
CA GLU A 203 13.27 -1.57 12.30
C GLU A 203 14.16 -2.80 12.49
N SER A 204 14.00 -3.47 13.61
CA SER A 204 14.65 -4.76 13.87
C SER A 204 13.61 -5.80 14.24
N SER A 205 13.75 -7.00 13.68
CA SER A 205 12.93 -8.17 14.00
C SER A 205 13.80 -9.28 14.53
N SER A 206 13.35 -9.97 15.58
CA SER A 206 14.06 -11.13 16.11
C SER A 206 14.13 -12.29 15.11
N ALA A 207 13.13 -12.38 14.20
CA ALA A 207 13.04 -13.41 13.18
C ALA A 207 13.72 -13.03 11.86
N LEU A 208 13.65 -11.75 11.43
CA LEU A 208 14.07 -11.29 10.11
C LEU A 208 15.36 -10.44 10.14
N GLY A 209 15.85 -10.07 11.31
CA GLY A 209 17.04 -9.23 11.45
C GLY A 209 16.76 -7.74 11.30
N LEU A 210 17.67 -7.02 10.62
CA LEU A 210 17.56 -5.58 10.40
C LEU A 210 16.80 -5.26 9.11
N GLY A 211 15.90 -4.29 9.18
CA GLY A 211 15.08 -3.84 8.06
C GLY A 211 14.54 -2.43 8.29
N PHE A 212 13.46 -2.11 7.62
CA PHE A 212 12.82 -0.80 7.71
C PHE A 212 11.31 -0.94 7.84
N ARG A 213 10.72 -0.17 8.76
CA ARG A 213 9.28 0.06 8.84
C ARG A 213 8.91 1.13 7.82
N CYS A 214 8.07 0.81 6.86
CA CYS A 214 7.69 1.70 5.78
C CYS A 214 6.21 2.01 5.83
N GLY A 215 5.85 3.25 5.52
CA GLY A 215 4.48 3.73 5.40
C GLY A 215 4.12 4.05 3.96
N PHE A 216 2.96 3.60 3.50
CA PHE A 216 2.49 3.68 2.11
C PHE A 216 1.08 4.27 2.04
N LEU A 217 0.70 4.83 0.90
CA LEU A 217 -0.66 5.35 0.65
C LEU A 217 -1.71 4.24 0.55
N GLY A 218 -1.31 3.02 0.26
CA GLY A 218 -2.17 1.85 0.12
C GLY A 218 -1.37 0.64 -0.36
N LEU A 219 -2.05 -0.48 -0.60
CA LEU A 219 -1.40 -1.72 -1.04
C LEU A 219 -0.75 -1.61 -2.41
N LEU A 220 -1.41 -0.97 -3.37
CA LEU A 220 -0.82 -0.77 -4.70
C LEU A 220 0.49 0.02 -4.62
N HIS A 221 0.55 1.03 -3.76
CA HIS A 221 1.78 1.79 -3.53
C HIS A 221 2.87 0.90 -2.91
N LEU A 222 2.53 0.04 -1.94
CA LEU A 222 3.44 -0.96 -1.38
C LEU A 222 3.98 -1.89 -2.47
N GLU A 223 3.11 -2.43 -3.33
CA GLU A 223 3.50 -3.33 -4.41
C GLU A 223 4.45 -2.64 -5.41
N ILE A 224 4.15 -1.40 -5.79
CA ILE A 224 5.00 -0.61 -6.70
C ILE A 224 6.39 -0.37 -6.10
N ILE A 225 6.46 0.08 -4.84
CA ILE A 225 7.76 0.35 -4.18
C ILE A 225 8.55 -0.94 -4.00
N THR A 226 7.91 -2.03 -3.63
CA THR A 226 8.57 -3.34 -3.47
C THR A 226 9.11 -3.84 -4.82
N GLU A 227 8.30 -3.80 -5.88
CA GLU A 227 8.72 -4.20 -7.22
C GLU A 227 9.87 -3.33 -7.76
N ARG A 228 9.84 -2.03 -7.50
CA ARG A 228 10.93 -1.12 -7.87
C ARG A 228 12.22 -1.44 -7.13
N LEU A 229 12.17 -1.75 -5.83
CA LEU A 229 13.35 -2.17 -5.06
C LEU A 229 13.94 -3.46 -5.62
N GLU A 230 13.10 -4.41 -5.99
CA GLU A 230 13.55 -5.67 -6.60
C GLU A 230 14.16 -5.45 -7.99
N ARG A 231 13.50 -4.69 -8.87
CA ARG A 231 13.92 -4.52 -10.28
C ARG A 231 15.03 -3.49 -10.50
N GLU A 232 14.97 -2.34 -9.82
CA GLU A 232 15.93 -1.25 -10.01
C GLU A 232 17.20 -1.44 -9.17
N PHE A 233 17.07 -2.08 -8.00
CA PHE A 233 18.17 -2.25 -7.05
C PHE A 233 18.61 -3.69 -6.84
N ASP A 234 17.92 -4.66 -7.47
CA ASP A 234 18.24 -6.10 -7.36
C ASP A 234 18.32 -6.55 -5.89
N ILE A 235 17.26 -6.25 -5.11
CA ILE A 235 17.14 -6.59 -3.70
C ILE A 235 15.95 -7.52 -3.52
N ASN A 236 16.20 -8.74 -3.03
CA ASN A 236 15.12 -9.64 -2.65
C ASN A 236 14.57 -9.25 -1.28
N LEU A 237 13.26 -9.03 -1.19
CA LEU A 237 12.60 -8.47 -0.01
C LEU A 237 11.66 -9.47 0.66
N LEU A 238 11.63 -9.40 1.99
CA LEU A 238 10.59 -9.96 2.84
C LEU A 238 9.71 -8.84 3.36
N THR A 239 8.41 -8.97 3.17
CA THR A 239 7.43 -8.01 3.70
C THR A 239 6.74 -8.63 4.92
N THR A 240 6.58 -7.85 5.98
CA THR A 240 5.70 -8.26 7.09
C THR A 240 4.23 -8.01 6.71
N THR A 241 3.30 -8.54 7.51
CA THR A 241 1.88 -8.28 7.32
C THR A 241 1.61 -6.77 7.34
N PRO A 242 1.04 -6.19 6.26
CA PRO A 242 0.63 -4.79 6.27
C PRO A 242 -0.39 -4.54 7.37
N GLY A 243 -0.35 -3.39 7.98
CA GLY A 243 -1.27 -2.99 9.04
C GLY A 243 -1.56 -1.49 8.97
N VAL A 244 -2.48 -1.06 9.82
CA VAL A 244 -2.87 0.34 9.98
C VAL A 244 -2.30 0.89 11.28
N VAL A 245 -2.39 2.20 11.50
CA VAL A 245 -2.00 2.84 12.76
C VAL A 245 -3.17 2.74 13.74
N TYR A 246 -2.91 2.16 14.91
CA TYR A 246 -3.85 2.11 16.03
C TYR A 246 -3.50 3.15 17.08
N LYS A 247 -4.49 3.68 17.78
CA LYS A 247 -4.27 4.52 18.97
C LYS A 247 -4.52 3.69 20.21
N VAL A 248 -3.46 3.47 20.99
CA VAL A 248 -3.51 2.72 22.24
C VAL A 248 -3.62 3.69 23.41
N HIS A 249 -4.75 3.69 24.08
CA HIS A 249 -4.99 4.50 25.27
C HIS A 249 -4.53 3.75 26.51
N MET A 250 -3.55 4.31 27.20
CA MET A 250 -2.97 3.71 28.39
C MET A 250 -3.76 4.09 29.65
N ASN A 251 -3.74 3.24 30.67
CA ASN A 251 -4.39 3.52 31.95
C ASN A 251 -3.89 4.82 32.63
N LYS A 252 -2.67 5.24 32.32
CA LYS A 252 -2.05 6.47 32.81
C LYS A 252 -2.45 7.73 32.04
N GLY A 253 -3.31 7.61 31.02
CA GLY A 253 -3.79 8.73 30.20
C GLY A 253 -2.91 9.07 28.99
N GLU A 254 -1.82 8.37 28.75
CA GLU A 254 -0.98 8.49 27.57
C GLU A 254 -1.65 7.80 26.37
N ILE A 255 -1.48 8.37 25.17
CA ILE A 255 -1.95 7.79 23.90
C ILE A 255 -0.71 7.45 23.06
N ILE A 256 -0.60 6.20 22.68
CA ILE A 256 0.51 5.69 21.86
C ILE A 256 -0.02 5.36 20.48
N GLU A 257 0.62 5.86 19.41
CA GLU A 257 0.37 5.43 18.04
C GLU A 257 1.13 4.13 17.76
N LEU A 258 0.38 3.05 17.56
CA LEU A 258 0.92 1.71 17.33
C LEU A 258 0.88 1.39 15.83
N GLN A 259 2.04 1.31 15.20
CA GLN A 259 2.21 0.88 13.80
C GLN A 259 2.62 -0.59 13.70
N ASN A 260 3.40 -1.09 14.67
CA ASN A 260 3.87 -2.46 14.72
C ASN A 260 3.16 -3.24 15.84
N PRO A 261 2.37 -4.29 15.50
CA PRO A 261 1.70 -5.12 16.51
C PRO A 261 2.65 -5.73 17.56
N SER A 262 3.92 -5.98 17.19
CA SER A 262 4.90 -6.55 18.12
C SER A 262 5.19 -5.62 19.29
N SER A 263 5.09 -4.31 19.08
CA SER A 263 5.35 -3.26 20.08
C SER A 263 4.14 -2.95 20.96
N LEU A 264 3.05 -3.74 20.86
CA LEU A 264 1.88 -3.54 21.73
C LEU A 264 2.27 -3.71 23.20
N PRO A 265 2.00 -2.72 24.09
CA PRO A 265 2.22 -2.84 25.51
C PRO A 265 1.45 -4.01 26.16
N GLU A 266 1.79 -4.36 27.38
CA GLU A 266 1.05 -5.39 28.13
C GLU A 266 -0.43 -5.01 28.30
N ALA A 267 -1.31 -5.98 28.09
CA ALA A 267 -2.76 -5.78 28.13
C ALA A 267 -3.26 -5.15 29.45
N THR A 268 -2.57 -5.38 30.56
CA THR A 268 -2.85 -4.81 31.88
C THR A 268 -2.67 -3.28 31.96
N LEU A 269 -1.84 -2.72 31.07
CA LEU A 269 -1.53 -1.30 31.01
C LEU A 269 -2.45 -0.54 30.05
N ILE A 270 -3.19 -1.25 29.20
CA ILE A 270 -4.04 -0.70 28.15
C ILE A 270 -5.45 -0.51 28.70
N LYS A 271 -6.01 0.67 28.46
CA LYS A 271 -7.40 0.99 28.78
C LYS A 271 -8.34 0.55 27.66
N TYR A 272 -8.06 0.98 26.43
CA TYR A 272 -8.73 0.56 25.20
C TYR A 272 -7.86 0.89 23.98
N ILE A 273 -8.23 0.34 22.82
CA ILE A 273 -7.53 0.55 21.56
C ILE A 273 -8.53 1.09 20.54
N GLU A 274 -8.14 2.16 19.83
CA GLU A 274 -8.91 2.69 18.70
C GLU A 274 -8.29 2.26 17.39
N GLU A 275 -9.14 1.91 16.43
CA GLU A 275 -8.79 1.60 15.05
C GLU A 275 -9.34 2.66 14.08
N PRO A 276 -8.64 2.95 12.96
CA PRO A 276 -9.14 3.89 11.96
C PRO A 276 -10.32 3.30 11.20
N TRP A 277 -11.34 4.13 10.98
CA TRP A 277 -12.53 3.83 10.22
C TRP A 277 -12.57 4.62 8.92
N ILE A 278 -13.15 4.05 7.90
CA ILE A 278 -13.37 4.66 6.58
C ILE A 278 -14.86 4.76 6.27
N LYS A 279 -15.20 5.78 5.50
CA LYS A 279 -16.46 5.85 4.77
C LYS A 279 -16.20 5.34 3.37
N ALA A 280 -16.75 4.18 3.07
CA ALA A 280 -16.62 3.49 1.80
C ALA A 280 -17.84 3.79 0.92
N THR A 281 -17.62 4.10 -0.34
CA THR A 281 -18.65 4.24 -1.37
C THR A 281 -18.43 3.15 -2.42
N ILE A 282 -19.41 2.29 -2.60
CA ILE A 282 -19.38 1.18 -3.56
C ILE A 282 -20.50 1.39 -4.57
N ILE A 283 -20.15 1.42 -5.85
CA ILE A 283 -21.12 1.53 -6.95
C ILE A 283 -21.10 0.24 -7.76
N THR A 284 -22.24 -0.38 -7.93
CA THR A 284 -22.35 -1.71 -8.56
C THR A 284 -23.68 -1.87 -9.31
N PRO A 285 -23.76 -2.73 -10.35
CA PRO A 285 -25.02 -3.20 -10.87
C PRO A 285 -25.85 -3.92 -9.78
N ASP A 286 -27.16 -3.82 -9.84
CA ASP A 286 -28.08 -4.34 -8.83
C ASP A 286 -27.96 -5.86 -8.62
N GLU A 287 -27.62 -6.60 -9.64
CA GLU A 287 -27.43 -8.07 -9.60
C GLU A 287 -26.35 -8.53 -8.59
N TYR A 288 -25.35 -7.67 -8.27
CA TYR A 288 -24.28 -7.99 -7.33
C TYR A 288 -24.52 -7.46 -5.92
N LEU A 289 -25.62 -6.73 -5.69
CA LEU A 289 -25.91 -6.04 -4.44
C LEU A 289 -25.86 -6.96 -3.22
N GLY A 290 -26.54 -8.11 -3.29
CA GLY A 290 -26.60 -9.06 -2.18
C GLY A 290 -25.24 -9.63 -1.79
N ALA A 291 -24.38 -9.93 -2.78
CA ALA A 291 -23.04 -10.44 -2.54
C ALA A 291 -22.15 -9.39 -1.88
N ILE A 292 -22.23 -8.13 -2.31
CA ILE A 292 -21.47 -7.02 -1.74
C ILE A 292 -21.88 -6.72 -0.30
N ILE A 293 -23.20 -6.70 -0.02
CA ILE A 293 -23.72 -6.51 1.34
C ILE A 293 -23.14 -7.56 2.28
N LYS A 294 -23.11 -8.82 1.87
CA LYS A 294 -22.54 -9.91 2.67
C LYS A 294 -21.04 -9.69 2.95
N VAL A 295 -20.25 -9.34 1.94
CA VAL A 295 -18.82 -9.06 2.14
C VAL A 295 -18.61 -7.89 3.09
N CYS A 296 -19.38 -6.81 2.95
CA CYS A 296 -19.27 -5.67 3.87
C CYS A 296 -19.62 -6.05 5.32
N GLN A 297 -20.66 -6.90 5.51
CA GLN A 297 -21.03 -7.41 6.84
C GLN A 297 -19.94 -8.31 7.45
N ASP A 298 -19.37 -9.21 6.64
CA ASP A 298 -18.25 -10.08 7.06
C ASP A 298 -17.01 -9.27 7.51
N LYS A 299 -16.86 -8.05 6.94
CA LYS A 299 -15.78 -7.09 7.27
C LYS A 299 -16.20 -6.04 8.31
N ARG A 300 -17.16 -6.33 9.16
CA ARG A 300 -17.65 -5.44 10.22
C ARG A 300 -18.20 -4.10 9.72
N GLY A 301 -18.62 -4.05 8.45
CA GLY A 301 -19.16 -2.83 7.85
C GLY A 301 -20.54 -2.49 8.36
N ILE A 302 -20.77 -1.20 8.61
CA ILE A 302 -22.05 -0.62 9.00
C ILE A 302 -22.61 0.13 7.79
N GLN A 303 -23.75 -0.35 7.25
CA GLN A 303 -24.40 0.32 6.13
C GLN A 303 -25.01 1.65 6.60
N THR A 304 -24.61 2.74 5.96
CA THR A 304 -25.12 4.08 6.27
C THR A 304 -26.17 4.55 5.27
N ASN A 305 -26.03 4.16 4.00
CA ASN A 305 -26.99 4.53 2.97
C ASN A 305 -26.99 3.51 1.83
N LEU A 306 -28.11 3.38 1.16
CA LEU A 306 -28.29 2.68 -0.10
C LEU A 306 -29.17 3.55 -0.99
N SER A 307 -28.66 3.95 -2.12
CA SER A 307 -29.37 4.73 -3.12
C SER A 307 -29.13 4.14 -4.50
N TYR A 308 -29.92 4.57 -5.46
CA TYR A 308 -29.80 4.13 -6.84
C TYR A 308 -29.51 5.32 -7.73
N SER A 309 -28.58 5.16 -8.66
CA SER A 309 -28.29 6.11 -9.73
C SER A 309 -28.42 5.37 -11.05
N GLY A 310 -29.53 5.63 -11.75
CA GLY A 310 -29.93 4.83 -12.92
C GLY A 310 -30.04 3.34 -12.55
N ASN A 311 -29.35 2.49 -13.27
CA ASN A 311 -29.33 1.02 -13.10
C ASN A 311 -28.27 0.52 -12.11
N ARG A 312 -27.68 1.40 -11.30
CA ARG A 312 -26.63 1.06 -10.36
C ARG A 312 -27.01 1.38 -8.93
N ALA A 313 -26.72 0.45 -8.06
CA ALA A 313 -26.79 0.66 -6.62
C ALA A 313 -25.53 1.39 -6.11
N VAL A 314 -25.75 2.39 -5.29
CA VAL A 314 -24.69 3.14 -4.57
C VAL A 314 -24.82 2.81 -3.10
N LEU A 315 -23.87 2.06 -2.59
CA LEU A 315 -23.81 1.67 -1.18
C LEU A 315 -22.78 2.52 -0.45
N ASN A 316 -23.19 3.08 0.68
CA ASN A 316 -22.28 3.74 1.59
C ASN A 316 -22.16 2.92 2.87
N TYR A 317 -20.93 2.62 3.25
CA TYR A 317 -20.58 1.85 4.43
C TYR A 317 -19.55 2.59 5.26
N GLU A 318 -19.61 2.41 6.57
CA GLU A 318 -18.49 2.68 7.47
C GLU A 318 -17.85 1.34 7.82
N ILE A 319 -16.54 1.20 7.54
CA ILE A 319 -15.81 -0.06 7.69
C ILE A 319 -14.47 0.24 8.38
N PRO A 320 -13.97 -0.62 9.29
CA PRO A 320 -12.62 -0.49 9.80
C PRO A 320 -11.58 -0.61 8.67
N LEU A 321 -10.64 0.32 8.59
CA LEU A 321 -9.64 0.35 7.52
C LEU A 321 -8.85 -0.96 7.42
N ASN A 322 -8.50 -1.57 8.56
CA ASN A 322 -7.75 -2.81 8.58
C ASN A 322 -8.44 -3.98 7.87
N GLU A 323 -9.77 -3.99 7.84
CA GLU A 323 -10.55 -5.05 7.15
C GLU A 323 -10.54 -4.90 5.62
N VAL A 324 -10.20 -3.71 5.14
CA VAL A 324 -10.24 -3.35 3.71
C VAL A 324 -8.86 -3.45 3.05
N VAL A 325 -7.80 -3.23 3.83
CA VAL A 325 -6.42 -3.12 3.33
C VAL A 325 -5.95 -4.38 2.57
N PHE A 326 -6.43 -5.58 2.91
CA PHE A 326 -5.84 -6.81 2.37
C PHE A 326 -6.43 -7.28 1.04
N ASP A 327 -7.72 -7.55 0.99
CA ASP A 327 -8.33 -8.30 -0.12
C ASP A 327 -9.66 -7.72 -0.61
N PHE A 328 -10.15 -6.70 0.06
CA PHE A 328 -11.51 -6.21 -0.13
C PHE A 328 -11.78 -5.75 -1.58
N ASN A 329 -10.88 -4.95 -2.14
CA ASN A 329 -11.03 -4.44 -3.51
C ASN A 329 -10.94 -5.58 -4.56
N ASP A 330 -10.01 -6.51 -4.36
CA ASP A 330 -9.84 -7.66 -5.26
C ASP A 330 -11.07 -8.58 -5.21
N ARG A 331 -11.62 -8.80 -4.01
CA ARG A 331 -12.88 -9.55 -3.83
C ARG A 331 -14.05 -8.86 -4.48
N LEU A 332 -14.20 -7.55 -4.30
CA LEU A 332 -15.26 -6.78 -4.96
C LEU A 332 -15.16 -6.92 -6.49
N LYS A 333 -13.98 -6.72 -7.06
CA LYS A 333 -13.76 -6.86 -8.50
C LYS A 333 -14.04 -8.28 -9.00
N SER A 334 -13.54 -9.30 -8.30
CA SER A 334 -13.72 -10.69 -8.67
C SER A 334 -15.19 -11.10 -8.68
N MET A 335 -15.94 -10.78 -7.61
CA MET A 335 -17.34 -11.18 -7.48
C MET A 335 -18.31 -10.39 -8.37
N THR A 336 -17.89 -9.23 -8.87
CA THR A 336 -18.69 -8.38 -9.75
C THR A 336 -18.19 -8.34 -11.17
N SER A 337 -17.31 -9.28 -11.57
CA SER A 337 -16.68 -9.30 -12.90
C SER A 337 -16.04 -7.95 -13.29
N GLY A 338 -15.55 -7.20 -12.31
CA GLY A 338 -14.94 -5.88 -12.50
C GLY A 338 -15.92 -4.71 -12.59
N TYR A 339 -17.22 -4.93 -12.42
CA TYR A 339 -18.23 -3.87 -12.54
C TYR A 339 -18.39 -3.01 -11.28
N ALA A 340 -17.96 -3.47 -10.10
CA ALA A 340 -18.01 -2.64 -8.91
C ALA A 340 -16.84 -1.64 -8.90
N SER A 341 -17.15 -0.39 -8.55
CA SER A 341 -16.17 0.60 -8.17
C SER A 341 -16.16 0.78 -6.66
N PHE A 342 -15.00 1.05 -6.10
CA PHE A 342 -14.80 1.22 -4.68
C PHE A 342 -13.92 2.44 -4.45
N ASP A 343 -14.41 3.37 -3.64
CA ASP A 343 -13.69 4.53 -3.16
C ASP A 343 -13.89 4.69 -1.66
N TYR A 344 -12.94 5.30 -0.96
CA TYR A 344 -13.05 5.51 0.47
C TYR A 344 -12.32 6.74 0.97
N GLU A 345 -12.79 7.29 2.07
CA GLU A 345 -12.12 8.34 2.84
C GLU A 345 -11.99 7.92 4.31
N ILE A 346 -10.87 8.27 4.94
CA ILE A 346 -10.67 8.04 6.37
C ILE A 346 -11.48 9.08 7.13
N ILE A 347 -12.31 8.63 8.09
CA ILE A 347 -13.19 9.50 8.86
C ILE A 347 -12.67 9.74 10.28
N ASP A 348 -12.63 8.73 11.11
CA ASP A 348 -12.30 8.82 12.53
C ASP A 348 -11.57 7.59 13.04
N HIS A 349 -11.23 7.60 14.32
CA HIS A 349 -10.77 6.41 15.04
C HIS A 349 -11.85 6.03 16.04
N ARG A 350 -12.17 4.74 16.14
CA ARG A 350 -13.18 4.22 17.07
C ARG A 350 -12.63 3.10 17.92
N GLU A 351 -13.11 3.02 19.13
CA GLU A 351 -12.78 1.91 20.02
C GLU A 351 -13.18 0.58 19.40
N GLY A 352 -12.23 -0.37 19.39
CA GLY A 352 -12.41 -1.73 18.87
C GLY A 352 -11.96 -2.76 19.90
N ASN A 353 -12.68 -3.89 19.95
CA ASN A 353 -12.26 -5.02 20.77
C ASN A 353 -11.12 -5.80 20.10
N LEU A 354 -9.96 -5.15 20.06
CA LEU A 354 -8.79 -5.62 19.33
C LEU A 354 -7.82 -6.36 20.24
N VAL A 355 -7.22 -7.41 19.71
CA VAL A 355 -6.21 -8.21 20.39
C VAL A 355 -5.01 -8.45 19.47
N LYS A 356 -3.83 -8.57 20.07
CA LYS A 356 -2.63 -9.01 19.36
C LYS A 356 -2.67 -10.52 19.20
N LEU A 357 -2.68 -10.97 17.96
CA LEU A 357 -2.51 -12.37 17.60
C LEU A 357 -1.02 -12.62 17.35
N GLY A 358 -0.37 -13.35 18.25
CA GLY A 358 1.01 -13.78 18.12
C GLY A 358 1.09 -15.16 17.49
N ILE A 359 2.06 -15.36 16.60
CA ILE A 359 2.34 -16.67 15.99
C ILE A 359 3.62 -17.24 16.58
N LEU A 360 3.57 -18.51 16.99
CA LEU A 360 4.72 -19.24 17.51
C LEU A 360 5.02 -20.43 16.60
N VAL A 361 6.28 -20.58 16.23
CA VAL A 361 6.79 -21.73 15.49
C VAL A 361 7.81 -22.45 16.35
N ASN A 362 7.59 -23.71 16.61
CA ASN A 362 8.41 -24.51 17.55
C ASN A 362 8.52 -23.90 18.97
N ALA A 363 7.45 -23.26 19.44
CA ALA A 363 7.32 -22.51 20.69
C ALA A 363 8.12 -21.19 20.75
N GLU A 364 8.76 -20.75 19.66
CA GLU A 364 9.42 -19.46 19.54
C GLU A 364 8.46 -18.45 18.88
N PRO A 365 8.28 -17.25 19.44
CA PRO A 365 7.44 -16.23 18.83
C PRO A 365 8.07 -15.69 17.55
N VAL A 366 7.26 -15.50 16.52
CA VAL A 366 7.64 -14.89 15.24
C VAL A 366 6.98 -13.54 15.16
N ASP A 367 7.70 -12.50 15.55
CA ASP A 367 7.23 -11.11 15.64
C ASP A 367 6.73 -10.57 14.31
N ALA A 368 7.39 -10.90 13.20
CA ALA A 368 7.03 -10.51 11.84
C ALA A 368 5.66 -11.04 11.38
N LEU A 369 5.13 -12.08 12.01
CA LEU A 369 3.80 -12.65 11.75
C LEU A 369 2.73 -12.20 12.76
N SER A 370 3.09 -11.32 13.70
CA SER A 370 2.14 -10.76 14.65
C SER A 370 1.19 -9.79 13.96
N MET A 371 -0.11 -9.86 14.31
CA MET A 371 -1.13 -8.99 13.72
C MET A 371 -2.16 -8.53 14.75
N MET A 372 -2.78 -7.38 14.51
CA MET A 372 -3.93 -6.92 15.27
C MET A 372 -5.20 -7.48 14.63
N VAL A 373 -6.04 -8.10 15.42
CA VAL A 373 -7.30 -8.70 14.95
C VAL A 373 -8.43 -8.40 15.93
N HIS A 374 -9.65 -8.35 15.43
CA HIS A 374 -10.82 -8.27 16.32
C HIS A 374 -10.97 -9.59 17.09
N LYS A 375 -11.26 -9.50 18.38
CA LYS A 375 -11.28 -10.64 19.31
C LYS A 375 -12.19 -11.77 18.83
N ASP A 376 -13.34 -11.45 18.25
CA ASP A 376 -14.32 -12.44 17.80
C ASP A 376 -13.81 -13.27 16.61
N PHE A 377 -12.94 -12.71 15.78
CA PHE A 377 -12.36 -13.39 14.61
C PHE A 377 -10.99 -14.00 14.88
N ALA A 378 -10.39 -13.70 16.03
CA ALA A 378 -9.01 -14.10 16.35
C ALA A 378 -8.78 -15.63 16.26
N GLN A 379 -9.76 -16.45 16.66
CA GLN A 379 -9.65 -17.91 16.59
C GLN A 379 -9.68 -18.41 15.15
N THR A 380 -10.55 -17.84 14.31
CA THR A 380 -10.67 -18.22 12.89
C THR A 380 -9.42 -17.82 12.13
N VAL A 381 -8.99 -16.57 12.26
CA VAL A 381 -7.75 -16.07 11.63
C VAL A 381 -6.54 -16.86 12.12
N GLY A 382 -6.43 -17.11 13.43
CA GLY A 382 -5.34 -17.88 13.99
C GLY A 382 -5.26 -19.31 13.46
N ARG A 383 -6.40 -19.96 13.22
CA ARG A 383 -6.44 -21.31 12.63
C ARG A 383 -5.98 -21.28 11.16
N GLU A 384 -6.50 -20.36 10.37
CA GLU A 384 -6.15 -20.21 8.96
C GLU A 384 -4.66 -19.93 8.76
N VAL A 385 -4.07 -19.04 9.57
CA VAL A 385 -2.64 -18.75 9.56
C VAL A 385 -1.83 -20.02 9.93
N CYS A 386 -2.22 -20.74 10.98
CA CYS A 386 -1.53 -21.98 11.38
C CYS A 386 -1.62 -23.07 10.30
N GLU A 387 -2.75 -23.23 9.63
CA GLU A 387 -2.95 -24.19 8.54
C GLU A 387 -2.05 -23.83 7.35
N LYS A 388 -2.03 -22.57 6.92
CA LYS A 388 -1.19 -22.12 5.80
C LYS A 388 0.30 -22.28 6.11
N LEU A 389 0.74 -21.90 7.32
CA LEU A 389 2.13 -22.06 7.73
C LEU A 389 2.55 -23.55 7.80
N LYS A 390 1.65 -24.44 8.22
CA LYS A 390 1.90 -25.87 8.21
C LYS A 390 2.19 -26.42 6.82
N ASP A 391 1.52 -25.90 5.81
CA ASP A 391 1.68 -26.36 4.42
C ASP A 391 2.95 -25.76 3.77
N LEU A 392 3.33 -24.55 4.14
CA LEU A 392 4.46 -23.83 3.57
C LEU A 392 5.80 -24.09 4.25
N ILE A 393 5.80 -24.36 5.57
CA ILE A 393 7.04 -24.66 6.29
C ILE A 393 7.46 -26.12 6.01
N PRO A 394 8.71 -26.36 5.55
CA PRO A 394 9.17 -27.68 5.21
C PRO A 394 9.25 -28.59 6.44
N ARG A 395 9.06 -29.89 6.21
CA ARG A 395 9.17 -30.90 7.27
C ARG A 395 10.62 -31.05 7.75
N HIS A 396 10.79 -31.12 9.04
CA HIS A 396 12.08 -31.41 9.70
C HIS A 396 12.13 -32.84 10.27
N ASN A 397 13.25 -33.22 10.86
CA ASN A 397 13.42 -34.52 11.51
C ASN A 397 12.61 -34.64 12.82
N PHE A 398 12.01 -33.58 13.31
CA PHE A 398 11.18 -33.53 14.51
C PHE A 398 9.83 -32.84 14.19
N MET A 399 8.87 -32.96 15.11
CA MET A 399 7.58 -32.32 14.98
C MET A 399 7.69 -30.83 15.33
N ILE A 400 7.15 -29.95 14.46
CA ILE A 400 7.11 -28.52 14.67
C ILE A 400 5.67 -28.12 14.99
N PRO A 401 5.37 -27.68 16.22
CA PRO A 401 4.08 -27.05 16.51
C PRO A 401 4.07 -25.63 15.94
N VAL A 402 3.01 -25.29 15.22
CA VAL A 402 2.65 -23.93 14.76
C VAL A 402 1.44 -23.53 15.59
N GLN A 403 1.52 -22.42 16.29
CA GLN A 403 0.51 -22.02 17.27
C GLN A 403 0.17 -20.54 17.10
N ALA A 404 -1.11 -20.21 17.28
CA ALA A 404 -1.58 -18.84 17.40
C ALA A 404 -2.00 -18.59 18.86
N ALA A 405 -1.57 -17.46 19.41
CA ALA A 405 -1.79 -17.13 20.81
C ALA A 405 -2.22 -15.67 21.02
N ILE A 406 -3.02 -15.45 22.04
CA ILE A 406 -3.42 -14.12 22.55
C ILE A 406 -2.95 -14.02 24.00
N GLY A 407 -2.07 -13.07 24.32
CA GLY A 407 -1.59 -12.85 25.69
C GLY A 407 -1.02 -14.13 26.34
N GLY A 408 -0.31 -14.97 25.57
CA GLY A 408 0.25 -16.24 26.03
C GLY A 408 -0.72 -17.42 25.99
N LYS A 409 -2.03 -17.23 25.83
CA LYS A 409 -3.01 -18.31 25.68
C LYS A 409 -3.09 -18.79 24.23
N ILE A 410 -2.79 -20.07 24.01
CA ILE A 410 -2.90 -20.69 22.69
C ILE A 410 -4.38 -20.85 22.32
N ILE A 411 -4.79 -20.30 21.17
CA ILE A 411 -6.15 -20.33 20.64
C ILE A 411 -6.30 -21.23 19.42
N ALA A 412 -5.21 -21.46 18.67
CA ALA A 412 -5.17 -22.37 17.55
C ALA A 412 -3.82 -23.07 17.49
N ARG A 413 -3.80 -24.30 16.98
CA ARG A 413 -2.58 -25.10 16.87
C ARG A 413 -2.66 -26.06 15.71
N GLU A 414 -1.60 -26.07 14.91
CA GLU A 414 -1.31 -27.07 13.90
C GLU A 414 0.04 -27.73 14.17
N THR A 415 0.30 -28.89 13.59
CA THR A 415 1.56 -29.60 13.81
C THR A 415 2.10 -30.13 12.49
N ILE A 416 3.30 -29.70 12.14
CA ILE A 416 4.06 -30.22 11.00
C ILE A 416 4.71 -31.54 11.44
N LYS A 417 4.32 -32.63 10.77
CA LYS A 417 4.84 -33.98 11.09
C LYS A 417 6.30 -34.08 10.69
N GLY A 418 7.17 -34.54 11.61
CA GLY A 418 8.56 -34.83 11.31
C GLY A 418 8.74 -36.04 10.38
N PHE A 419 9.86 -36.10 9.68
CA PHE A 419 10.22 -37.28 8.90
C PHE A 419 10.28 -38.53 9.78
N LYS A 420 9.63 -39.58 9.34
CA LYS A 420 9.73 -40.89 9.96
C LYS A 420 10.79 -41.72 9.19
N LYS A 421 11.94 -41.93 9.84
CA LYS A 421 12.90 -42.92 9.34
C LYS A 421 12.51 -44.27 9.96
N ASP A 422 12.20 -45.26 9.12
CA ASP A 422 11.96 -46.60 9.60
C ASP A 422 13.28 -47.23 10.03
N VAL A 423 13.48 -47.27 11.35
CA VAL A 423 14.69 -47.86 11.95
C VAL A 423 14.56 -49.37 12.20
N LEU A 424 13.37 -49.92 11.88
CA LEU A 424 13.05 -51.34 12.14
C LEU A 424 13.14 -52.21 10.89
N THR A 425 13.21 -51.64 9.68
CA THR A 425 13.21 -52.38 8.40
C THR A 425 14.33 -53.42 8.26
N LYS A 426 15.46 -53.24 8.98
CA LYS A 426 16.62 -54.13 8.93
C LYS A 426 16.62 -55.21 10.04
N ILE A 427 15.56 -55.29 10.84
CA ILE A 427 15.49 -56.23 11.95
C ILE A 427 14.49 -57.34 11.64
N HIS A 428 15.02 -58.43 11.09
CA HIS A 428 14.28 -59.67 10.86
C HIS A 428 14.62 -60.68 11.96
N GLY A 429 13.61 -61.18 12.67
CA GLY A 429 13.75 -62.28 13.67
C GLY A 429 12.98 -62.13 14.97
N GLY A 430 12.54 -63.24 15.54
CA GLY A 430 11.59 -63.33 16.64
C GLY A 430 12.08 -62.90 18.05
N GLY A 431 13.39 -62.76 18.31
CA GLY A 431 13.97 -62.35 19.60
C GLY A 431 14.25 -60.86 19.76
N ALA A 432 13.72 -60.04 18.87
CA ALA A 432 14.16 -58.64 18.69
C ALA A 432 13.37 -57.58 19.46
N ARG A 433 12.44 -57.93 20.38
CA ARG A 433 11.55 -56.97 21.05
C ARG A 433 12.30 -55.88 21.83
N ASP A 434 13.29 -56.28 22.62
CA ASP A 434 14.11 -55.33 23.39
C ASP A 434 15.04 -54.50 22.52
N ARG A 435 15.56 -55.09 21.44
CA ARG A 435 16.40 -54.41 20.47
C ARG A 435 15.60 -53.37 19.67
N LYS A 436 14.36 -53.72 19.26
CA LYS A 436 13.41 -52.81 18.62
C LYS A 436 13.08 -51.65 19.55
N ARG A 437 12.79 -51.91 20.82
CA ARG A 437 12.50 -50.90 21.85
C ARG A 437 13.69 -49.96 22.06
N LYS A 438 14.92 -50.48 22.23
CA LYS A 438 16.12 -49.64 22.35
C LYS A 438 16.37 -48.73 21.15
N LEU A 439 16.11 -49.20 19.92
CA LEU A 439 16.25 -48.38 18.72
C LEU A 439 15.19 -47.27 18.63
N LEU A 440 13.95 -47.59 18.97
CA LEU A 440 12.87 -46.60 19.06
C LEU A 440 13.15 -45.54 20.13
N ASP A 441 13.65 -45.94 21.30
CA ASP A 441 14.03 -45.04 22.39
C ASP A 441 15.22 -44.15 21.99
N LYS A 442 16.22 -44.70 21.28
CA LYS A 442 17.34 -43.93 20.74
C LYS A 442 16.87 -42.92 19.70
N GLN A 443 15.94 -43.31 18.82
CA GLN A 443 15.32 -42.41 17.85
C GLN A 443 14.51 -41.28 18.53
N LYS A 444 13.74 -41.63 19.57
CA LYS A 444 12.97 -40.68 20.39
C LYS A 444 13.88 -39.64 21.08
N LYS A 445 14.97 -40.12 21.71
CA LYS A 445 15.98 -39.25 22.33
C LYS A 445 16.70 -38.37 21.32
N GLY A 446 17.03 -38.88 20.13
CA GLY A 446 17.64 -38.12 19.04
C GLY A 446 16.71 -37.03 18.54
N LYS A 447 15.42 -37.32 18.36
CA LYS A 447 14.39 -36.34 17.97
C LYS A 447 14.17 -35.24 19.02
N ALA A 448 14.18 -35.64 20.33
CA ALA A 448 14.07 -34.68 21.42
C ALA A 448 15.25 -33.69 21.46
N ARG A 449 16.49 -34.19 21.26
CA ARG A 449 17.67 -33.32 21.13
C ARG A 449 17.60 -32.44 19.90
N GLY A 450 17.21 -32.98 18.74
CA GLY A 450 17.04 -32.19 17.51
C GLY A 450 16.01 -31.06 17.68
N LYS A 451 14.94 -31.30 18.42
CA LYS A 451 13.94 -30.29 18.76
C LYS A 451 14.50 -29.19 19.69
N GLN A 452 15.36 -29.54 20.62
CA GLN A 452 15.92 -28.61 21.60
C GLN A 452 16.96 -27.64 21.00
N PHE A 453 17.71 -28.08 19.97
CA PHE A 453 18.81 -27.33 19.39
C PHE A 453 18.55 -26.92 17.93
N GLY A 454 17.50 -27.45 17.29
CA GLY A 454 17.16 -27.16 15.89
C GLY A 454 16.41 -25.86 15.78
N LYS A 455 17.03 -24.83 15.17
CA LYS A 455 16.31 -23.67 14.68
C LYS A 455 15.42 -24.09 13.50
N VAL A 456 14.20 -23.61 13.48
CA VAL A 456 13.28 -23.78 12.35
C VAL A 456 13.40 -22.52 11.49
N GLU A 457 13.98 -22.69 10.31
CA GLU A 457 13.96 -21.63 9.31
C GLU A 457 12.57 -21.55 8.69
N ILE A 458 11.99 -20.37 8.72
CA ILE A 458 10.70 -20.08 8.10
C ILE A 458 11.02 -19.56 6.70
N PRO A 459 10.64 -20.28 5.62
CA PRO A 459 10.94 -19.85 4.26
C PRO A 459 10.16 -18.58 3.90
N GLN A 460 10.68 -17.83 2.95
CA GLN A 460 10.10 -16.58 2.45
C GLN A 460 8.64 -16.78 2.00
N GLU A 461 8.37 -17.88 1.31
CA GLU A 461 7.05 -18.23 0.83
C GLU A 461 6.01 -18.36 1.96
N ALA A 462 6.46 -18.68 3.18
CA ALA A 462 5.56 -18.75 4.33
C ALA A 462 5.08 -17.35 4.78
N PHE A 463 5.95 -16.34 4.75
CA PHE A 463 5.55 -14.96 5.02
C PHE A 463 4.61 -14.43 3.94
N ILE A 464 4.95 -14.61 2.67
CA ILE A 464 4.11 -14.24 1.52
C ILE A 464 2.79 -15.01 1.54
N GLY A 465 2.82 -16.30 1.88
CA GLY A 465 1.65 -17.16 1.93
C GLY A 465 0.64 -16.73 3.00
N VAL A 466 1.10 -16.25 4.15
CA VAL A 466 0.22 -15.69 5.18
C VAL A 466 -0.50 -14.45 4.68
N LEU A 467 0.17 -13.60 3.88
CA LEU A 467 -0.45 -12.42 3.26
C LEU A 467 -1.54 -12.77 2.24
N LYS A 468 -1.44 -13.97 1.62
CA LYS A 468 -2.40 -14.44 0.60
C LYS A 468 -3.59 -15.22 1.18
N ILE A 469 -3.65 -15.49 2.49
CA ILE A 469 -4.76 -16.24 3.11
C ILE A 469 -6.12 -15.63 2.75
N ASN A 470 -6.17 -14.32 2.64
CA ASN A 470 -7.40 -13.60 2.31
C ASN A 470 -7.71 -13.53 0.81
N LYS A 471 -6.79 -13.96 -0.09
CA LYS A 471 -7.00 -13.90 -1.55
C LYS A 471 -7.66 -15.16 -2.13
N GLU A 472 -7.70 -16.28 -1.41
CA GLU A 472 -8.14 -17.60 -1.93
C GLU A 472 -9.57 -17.99 -1.48
N LYS A 473 -10.31 -17.12 -0.80
CA LYS A 473 -11.73 -17.29 -0.43
C LYS A 473 -12.57 -16.16 -1.04
#